data_ed8f9dee58bea2b76a897cc2e99456eb
#
_entry.id   ed8f9dee58bea2b76a897cc2e99456eb
#
_cell.length_a   1.000
_cell.length_b   1.000
_cell.length_c   1.000
_cell.angle_alpha   90.00
_cell.angle_beta   90.00
_cell.angle_gamma   90.00
#
_symmetry.space_group_name_H-M   'P 1'
#
loop_
_entity.id
_entity.type
_entity.pdbx_description
1 polymer ?
#
loop_
_entity_poly.entity_id
_entity_poly.type
_entity_poly.pdbx_seq_one_letter_code
_entity_poly.pdbx_strand_id
1 'polypeptide(L)'
;MTLKQILYVRAVSKAGSIGKAAESLFISQSSLSESIRNLEREYGMVLFERTSKGISLTRQGEAFLKDTQLLTNIYQDLDDKYKNHKGECEYFCVSSLHHVSGIDAFEHIVCQPKNQKYHLGYFEGNMDQVLQDVEINRSDIGVLFFTSDSRSAIIKA
;
A
#
# COMPACT_ATOMS: atom_id res chain seq x y z
N MET A 1 -14.65 11.95 -1.68
CA MET A 1 -14.10 10.57 -1.47
C MET A 1 -13.40 10.47 -0.12
N THR A 2 -13.58 9.38 0.59
CA THR A 2 -12.91 9.07 1.86
C THR A 2 -12.19 7.73 1.76
N LEU A 3 -11.15 7.52 2.58
CA LEU A 3 -10.47 6.24 2.67
C LEU A 3 -11.43 5.09 3.03
N LYS A 4 -12.38 5.36 3.90
CA LYS A 4 -13.42 4.39 4.29
C LYS A 4 -14.26 3.93 3.09
N GLN A 5 -14.60 4.82 2.18
CA GLN A 5 -15.32 4.47 0.95
C GLN A 5 -14.47 3.58 0.03
N ILE A 6 -13.18 3.86 -0.10
CA ILE A 6 -12.25 3.01 -0.87
C ILE A 6 -12.20 1.60 -0.28
N LEU A 7 -12.05 1.49 1.04
CA LEU A 7 -12.04 0.20 1.73
C LEU A 7 -13.36 -0.56 1.57
N TYR A 8 -14.48 0.14 1.54
CA TYR A 8 -15.80 -0.44 1.30
C TYR A 8 -15.93 -1.02 -0.10
N VAL A 9 -15.49 -0.28 -1.14
CA VAL A 9 -15.47 -0.78 -2.52
C VAL A 9 -14.61 -2.04 -2.61
N ARG A 10 -13.45 -2.05 -1.98
CA ARG A 10 -12.54 -3.20 -1.93
C ARG A 10 -13.16 -4.42 -1.24
N ALA A 11 -13.84 -4.21 -0.12
CA ALA A 11 -14.52 -5.27 0.62
C ALA A 11 -15.66 -5.91 -0.20
N VAL A 12 -16.48 -5.09 -0.87
CA VAL A 12 -17.57 -5.59 -1.73
C VAL A 12 -17.04 -6.34 -2.94
N SER A 13 -15.99 -5.83 -3.58
CA SER A 13 -15.31 -6.52 -4.69
C SER A 13 -14.80 -7.90 -4.28
N LYS A 14 -14.16 -8.00 -3.11
CA LYS A 14 -13.63 -9.27 -2.59
C LYS A 14 -14.74 -10.26 -2.20
N ALA A 15 -15.83 -9.77 -1.61
CA ALA A 15 -16.94 -10.60 -1.13
C ALA A 15 -17.92 -11.02 -2.24
N GLY A 16 -17.95 -10.32 -3.39
CA GLY A 16 -18.93 -10.50 -4.46
C GLY A 16 -20.38 -10.24 -4.04
N SER A 17 -20.60 -9.66 -2.85
CA SER A 17 -21.92 -9.40 -2.27
C SER A 17 -21.83 -8.28 -1.24
N ILE A 18 -22.75 -7.29 -1.33
CA ILE A 18 -22.85 -6.20 -0.34
C ILE A 18 -23.19 -6.76 1.06
N GLY A 19 -24.09 -7.75 1.14
CA GLY A 19 -24.45 -8.35 2.43
C GLY A 19 -23.25 -8.99 3.13
N LYS A 20 -22.51 -9.86 2.43
CA LYS A 20 -21.31 -10.51 2.99
C LYS A 20 -20.22 -9.50 3.36
N ALA A 21 -20.03 -8.46 2.54
CA ALA A 21 -19.09 -7.41 2.85
C ALA A 21 -19.50 -6.61 4.10
N ALA A 22 -20.79 -6.28 4.24
CA ALA A 22 -21.32 -5.57 5.39
C ALA A 22 -21.14 -6.38 6.69
N GLU A 23 -21.42 -7.69 6.65
CA GLU A 23 -21.16 -8.60 7.77
C GLU A 23 -19.68 -8.60 8.18
N SER A 24 -18.77 -8.73 7.22
CA SER A 24 -17.33 -8.73 7.49
C SER A 24 -16.81 -7.40 8.06
N LEU A 25 -17.50 -6.31 7.76
CA LEU A 25 -17.17 -4.96 8.22
C LEU A 25 -17.93 -4.56 9.50
N PHE A 26 -18.79 -5.43 10.02
CA PHE A 26 -19.64 -5.17 11.19
C PHE A 26 -20.52 -3.92 11.03
N ILE A 27 -21.08 -3.70 9.85
CA ILE A 27 -21.98 -2.58 9.54
C ILE A 27 -23.27 -3.06 8.88
N SER A 28 -24.30 -2.19 8.81
CA SER A 28 -25.52 -2.52 8.09
C SER A 28 -25.30 -2.50 6.57
N GLN A 29 -25.98 -3.40 5.85
CA GLN A 29 -25.97 -3.45 4.39
C GLN A 29 -26.46 -2.14 3.77
N SER A 30 -27.44 -1.48 4.39
CA SER A 30 -27.96 -0.19 3.94
C SER A 30 -26.89 0.89 3.99
N SER A 31 -26.16 1.00 5.10
CA SER A 31 -25.06 1.96 5.26
C SER A 31 -23.93 1.74 4.26
N LEU A 32 -23.56 0.48 4.01
CA LEU A 32 -22.54 0.15 3.02
C LEU A 32 -23.00 0.52 1.61
N SER A 33 -24.23 0.13 1.23
CA SER A 33 -24.82 0.49 -0.07
C SER A 33 -24.91 1.98 -0.30
N GLU A 34 -25.33 2.73 0.72
CA GLU A 34 -25.45 4.18 0.64
C GLU A 34 -24.09 4.85 0.47
N SER A 35 -23.09 4.41 1.22
CA SER A 35 -21.72 4.92 1.13
C SER A 35 -21.14 4.73 -0.27
N ILE A 36 -21.35 3.57 -0.89
CA ILE A 36 -20.90 3.28 -2.25
C ILE A 36 -21.66 4.14 -3.27
N ARG A 37 -23.00 4.25 -3.17
CA ARG A 37 -23.77 5.10 -4.07
C ARG A 37 -23.40 6.58 -3.97
N ASN A 38 -23.04 7.05 -2.78
CA ASN A 38 -22.58 8.41 -2.59
C ASN A 38 -21.26 8.66 -3.30
N LEU A 39 -20.33 7.68 -3.24
CA LEU A 39 -19.08 7.74 -3.99
C LEU A 39 -19.31 7.71 -5.51
N GLU A 40 -20.16 6.80 -6.00
CA GLU A 40 -20.52 6.71 -7.41
C GLU A 40 -21.13 8.01 -7.93
N ARG A 41 -22.03 8.63 -7.14
CA ARG A 41 -22.66 9.91 -7.47
C ARG A 41 -21.67 11.08 -7.47
N GLU A 42 -20.77 11.12 -6.49
CA GLU A 42 -19.75 12.17 -6.36
C GLU A 42 -18.84 12.26 -7.61
N TYR A 43 -18.50 11.09 -8.19
CA TYR A 43 -17.62 11.02 -9.35
C TYR A 43 -18.33 10.74 -10.68
N GLY A 44 -19.66 10.62 -10.68
CA GLY A 44 -20.44 10.31 -11.89
C GLY A 44 -20.08 8.97 -12.53
N MET A 45 -19.69 7.98 -11.74
CA MET A 45 -19.26 6.67 -12.22
C MET A 45 -20.08 5.56 -11.56
N VAL A 46 -20.13 4.40 -12.22
CA VAL A 46 -20.72 3.17 -11.69
C VAL A 46 -19.59 2.19 -11.42
N LEU A 47 -19.42 1.81 -10.14
CA LEU A 47 -18.35 0.91 -9.73
C LEU A 47 -18.77 -0.57 -9.79
N PHE A 48 -20.05 -0.84 -9.56
CA PHE A 48 -20.57 -2.19 -9.47
C PHE A 48 -21.77 -2.40 -10.38
N GLU A 49 -21.86 -3.60 -10.94
CA GLU A 49 -23.01 -4.10 -11.69
C GLU A 49 -23.55 -5.38 -11.05
N ARG A 50 -24.84 -5.62 -11.24
CA ARG A 50 -25.49 -6.87 -10.81
C ARG A 50 -25.36 -7.92 -11.92
N THR A 51 -24.92 -9.10 -11.53
CA THR A 51 -24.83 -10.27 -12.42
C THR A 51 -25.67 -11.41 -11.85
N SER A 52 -25.88 -12.46 -12.63
CA SER A 52 -26.54 -13.70 -12.18
C SER A 52 -25.78 -14.40 -11.03
N LYS A 53 -24.50 -14.10 -10.85
CA LYS A 53 -23.63 -14.66 -9.80
C LYS A 53 -23.45 -13.74 -8.59
N GLY A 54 -24.10 -12.57 -8.57
CA GLY A 54 -23.98 -11.60 -7.49
C GLY A 54 -23.63 -10.20 -7.99
N ILE A 55 -22.66 -9.58 -7.37
CA ILE A 55 -22.15 -8.25 -7.73
C ILE A 55 -20.72 -8.38 -8.26
N SER A 56 -20.45 -7.74 -9.40
CA SER A 56 -19.12 -7.64 -9.99
C SER A 56 -18.73 -6.17 -10.20
N LEU A 57 -17.43 -5.92 -10.35
CA LEU A 57 -16.94 -4.61 -10.73
C LEU A 57 -17.26 -4.32 -12.20
N THR A 58 -17.57 -3.07 -12.48
CA THR A 58 -17.54 -2.54 -13.84
C THR A 58 -16.09 -2.27 -14.26
N ARG A 59 -15.86 -1.96 -15.54
CA ARG A 59 -14.56 -1.49 -16.02
C ARG A 59 -14.06 -0.25 -15.26
N GLN A 60 -14.98 0.67 -14.90
CA GLN A 60 -14.64 1.85 -14.07
C GLN A 60 -14.28 1.44 -12.63
N GLY A 61 -14.99 0.44 -12.07
CA GLY A 61 -14.70 -0.10 -10.75
C GLY A 61 -13.34 -0.77 -10.67
N GLU A 62 -12.93 -1.52 -11.71
CA GLU A 62 -11.60 -2.13 -11.80
C GLU A 62 -10.50 -1.07 -11.86
N ALA A 63 -10.67 -0.05 -12.70
CA ALA A 63 -9.74 1.07 -12.79
C ALA A 63 -9.62 1.79 -11.44
N PHE A 64 -10.75 2.11 -10.80
CA PHE A 64 -10.79 2.76 -9.49
C PHE A 64 -10.02 1.97 -8.42
N LEU A 65 -10.20 0.64 -8.35
CA LEU A 65 -9.46 -0.20 -7.40
C LEU A 65 -7.96 -0.23 -7.68
N LYS A 66 -7.57 -0.25 -8.96
CA LYS A 66 -6.16 -0.20 -9.36
C LYS A 66 -5.53 1.14 -8.94
N ASP A 67 -6.19 2.25 -9.24
CA ASP A 67 -5.68 3.59 -8.94
C ASP A 67 -5.59 3.87 -7.44
N THR A 68 -6.50 3.28 -6.65
CA THR A 68 -6.53 3.41 -5.18
C THR A 68 -5.71 2.37 -4.44
N GLN A 69 -5.04 1.43 -5.14
CA GLN A 69 -4.27 0.35 -4.53
C GLN A 69 -3.15 0.87 -3.63
N LEU A 70 -2.40 1.86 -4.10
CA LEU A 70 -1.30 2.45 -3.33
C LEU A 70 -1.79 3.07 -2.02
N LEU A 71 -2.92 3.79 -2.06
CA LEU A 71 -3.51 4.40 -0.86
C LEU A 71 -3.91 3.35 0.17
N THR A 72 -4.47 2.23 -0.28
CA THR A 72 -4.87 1.15 0.63
C THR A 72 -3.67 0.42 1.22
N ASN A 73 -2.58 0.26 0.47
CA ASN A 73 -1.35 -0.34 0.97
C ASN A 73 -0.72 0.55 2.05
N ILE A 74 -0.53 1.85 1.76
CA ILE A 74 0.00 2.82 2.73
C ILE A 74 -0.85 2.84 4.01
N TYR A 75 -2.18 2.80 3.87
CA TYR A 75 -3.07 2.74 5.03
C TYR A 75 -2.87 1.47 5.85
N GLN A 76 -2.75 0.31 5.21
CA GLN A 76 -2.52 -0.96 5.89
C GLN A 76 -1.20 -0.95 6.63
N ASP A 77 -0.13 -0.47 5.99
CA ASP A 77 1.19 -0.36 6.61
C ASP A 77 1.15 0.54 7.85
N LEU A 78 0.45 1.69 7.77
CA LEU A 78 0.26 2.58 8.92
C LEU A 78 -0.59 1.94 10.02
N ASP A 79 -1.67 1.27 9.65
CA ASP A 79 -2.58 0.60 10.59
C ASP A 79 -1.84 -0.51 11.34
N ASP A 80 -1.06 -1.33 10.63
CA ASP A 80 -0.22 -2.37 11.21
C ASP A 80 0.88 -1.78 12.11
N LYS A 81 1.52 -0.72 11.63
CA LYS A 81 2.54 0.01 12.40
C LYS A 81 2.02 0.50 13.75
N TYR A 82 0.81 1.07 13.79
CA TYR A 82 0.30 1.72 15.00
C TYR A 82 -0.64 0.87 15.84
N LYS A 83 -1.33 -0.12 15.27
CA LYS A 83 -2.19 -1.06 16.02
C LYS A 83 -1.41 -2.19 16.69
N ASN A 84 -0.34 -2.65 16.06
CA ASN A 84 0.48 -3.74 16.58
C ASN A 84 1.53 -3.30 17.60
N HIS A 85 1.46 -2.08 18.12
CA HIS A 85 2.30 -1.56 19.18
C HIS A 85 2.12 -2.28 20.55
N LYS A 86 2.04 -3.61 20.50
CA LYS A 86 2.20 -4.46 21.70
C LYS A 86 3.64 -4.94 21.84
N GLY A 87 4.55 -3.99 21.98
CA GLY A 87 5.98 -4.28 22.18
C GLY A 87 6.83 -3.61 21.10
N GLU A 88 7.86 -2.95 21.52
CA GLU A 88 8.92 -2.24 20.82
C GLU A 88 9.37 -2.85 19.47
N CYS A 89 8.48 -2.89 18.46
CA CYS A 89 8.89 -3.21 17.10
C CYS A 89 9.35 -1.92 16.43
N GLU A 90 10.62 -1.78 16.25
CA GLU A 90 11.21 -0.72 15.44
C GLU A 90 11.04 -1.07 13.96
N TYR A 91 10.67 -0.09 13.16
CA TYR A 91 10.64 -0.22 11.70
C TYR A 91 11.99 0.19 11.15
N PHE A 92 12.51 -0.59 10.23
CA PHE A 92 13.72 -0.25 9.52
C PHE A 92 13.54 -0.59 8.04
N CYS A 93 13.61 0.43 7.20
CA CYS A 93 13.37 0.33 5.77
C CYS A 93 14.60 0.74 4.97
N VAL A 94 14.86 0.02 3.91
CA VAL A 94 15.96 0.28 2.98
C VAL A 94 15.40 0.44 1.58
N SER A 95 15.75 1.52 0.88
CA SER A 95 15.52 1.66 -0.56
C SER A 95 16.84 1.47 -1.32
N SER A 96 16.82 0.70 -2.39
CA SER A 96 18.02 0.38 -3.17
C SER A 96 17.77 0.46 -4.66
N LEU A 97 18.81 0.75 -5.42
CA LEU A 97 18.81 0.47 -6.85
C LEU A 97 18.64 -1.04 -7.05
N HIS A 98 17.96 -1.42 -8.14
CA HIS A 98 17.77 -2.82 -8.48
C HIS A 98 19.11 -3.51 -8.70
N HIS A 99 19.56 -4.27 -7.72
CA HIS A 99 20.83 -5.01 -7.76
C HIS A 99 20.80 -6.22 -6.84
N VAL A 100 21.22 -7.37 -7.34
CA VAL A 100 21.19 -8.66 -6.64
C VAL A 100 21.88 -8.60 -5.27
N SER A 101 23.03 -7.92 -5.17
CA SER A 101 23.77 -7.83 -3.89
C SER A 101 23.03 -7.04 -2.80
N GLY A 102 22.08 -6.16 -3.16
CA GLY A 102 21.27 -5.45 -2.18
C GLY A 102 20.25 -6.37 -1.51
N ILE A 103 19.64 -7.24 -2.31
CA ILE A 103 18.67 -8.24 -1.82
C ILE A 103 19.37 -9.25 -0.92
N ASP A 104 20.51 -9.80 -1.35
CA ASP A 104 21.28 -10.79 -0.58
C ASP A 104 21.73 -10.24 0.78
N ALA A 105 22.19 -8.97 0.81
CA ALA A 105 22.57 -8.31 2.05
C ALA A 105 21.37 -8.09 2.98
N PHE A 106 20.22 -7.72 2.43
CA PHE A 106 18.99 -7.53 3.20
C PHE A 106 18.46 -8.86 3.75
N GLU A 107 18.47 -9.92 2.95
CA GLU A 107 18.10 -11.27 3.40
C GLU A 107 18.96 -11.73 4.57
N HIS A 108 20.26 -11.47 4.54
CA HIS A 108 21.16 -11.74 5.66
C HIS A 108 20.77 -11.00 6.95
N ILE A 109 20.26 -9.76 6.84
CA ILE A 109 19.78 -8.99 7.98
C ILE A 109 18.48 -9.60 8.52
N VAL A 110 17.53 -9.93 7.64
CA VAL A 110 16.22 -10.49 8.01
C VAL A 110 16.37 -11.83 8.73
N CYS A 111 17.27 -12.68 8.26
CA CYS A 111 17.47 -14.05 8.80
C CYS A 111 18.14 -14.06 10.18
N GLN A 112 18.65 -12.94 10.70
CA GLN A 112 19.30 -12.94 12.02
C GLN A 112 18.27 -12.98 13.15
N PRO A 113 18.36 -13.93 14.11
CA PRO A 113 17.37 -14.06 15.20
C PRO A 113 17.19 -12.81 16.06
N LYS A 114 18.24 -11.98 16.22
CA LYS A 114 18.20 -10.73 16.95
C LYS A 114 17.31 -9.67 16.31
N ASN A 115 17.00 -9.81 15.02
CA ASN A 115 16.23 -8.83 14.26
C ASN A 115 14.73 -9.17 14.19
N GLN A 116 14.27 -10.26 14.81
CA GLN A 116 12.86 -10.66 14.82
C GLN A 116 11.93 -9.63 15.46
N LYS A 117 12.44 -8.71 16.24
CA LYS A 117 11.68 -7.59 16.84
C LYS A 117 11.52 -6.38 15.91
N TYR A 118 12.19 -6.40 14.74
CA TYR A 118 12.11 -5.31 13.76
C TYR A 118 11.13 -5.67 12.64
N HIS A 119 10.35 -4.69 12.20
CA HIS A 119 9.70 -4.75 10.92
C HIS A 119 10.65 -4.22 9.86
N LEU A 120 11.13 -5.10 8.99
CA LEU A 120 12.12 -4.79 7.98
C LEU A 120 11.45 -4.61 6.63
N GLY A 121 11.66 -3.48 5.96
CA GLY A 121 11.16 -3.15 4.63
C GLY A 121 12.29 -3.01 3.62
N TYR A 122 12.12 -3.53 2.40
CA TYR A 122 13.05 -3.34 1.30
C TYR A 122 12.31 -2.88 0.07
N PHE A 123 12.73 -1.75 -0.50
CA PHE A 123 12.14 -1.18 -1.69
C PHE A 123 13.19 -1.08 -2.80
N GLU A 124 12.78 -1.35 -4.01
CA GLU A 124 13.64 -1.20 -5.18
C GLU A 124 13.11 -0.11 -6.10
N GLY A 125 14.00 0.69 -6.63
CA GLY A 125 13.65 1.76 -7.55
C GLY A 125 14.85 2.27 -8.36
N ASN A 126 14.60 3.32 -9.13
CA ASN A 126 15.67 4.08 -9.77
C ASN A 126 16.29 5.09 -8.77
N MET A 127 17.35 5.79 -9.19
CA MET A 127 18.08 6.73 -8.34
C MET A 127 17.17 7.81 -7.73
N ASP A 128 16.31 8.40 -8.54
CA ASP A 128 15.41 9.47 -8.09
C ASP A 128 14.40 8.96 -7.07
N GLN A 129 13.88 7.74 -7.26
CA GLN A 129 12.97 7.09 -6.32
C GLN A 129 13.64 6.77 -5.00
N VAL A 130 14.88 6.26 -5.02
CA VAL A 130 15.63 5.94 -3.79
C VAL A 130 15.92 7.22 -3.00
N LEU A 131 16.33 8.30 -3.68
CA LEU A 131 16.56 9.60 -3.03
C LEU A 131 15.27 10.15 -2.44
N GLN A 132 14.17 10.10 -3.20
CA GLN A 132 12.86 10.55 -2.73
C GLN A 132 12.36 9.73 -1.52
N ASP A 133 12.54 8.41 -1.54
CA ASP A 133 12.12 7.54 -0.43
C ASP A 133 12.82 7.92 0.88
N VAL A 134 14.10 8.29 0.83
CA VAL A 134 14.84 8.76 2.01
C VAL A 134 14.40 10.16 2.42
N GLU A 135 14.20 11.06 1.47
CA GLU A 135 13.78 12.44 1.71
C GLU A 135 12.42 12.53 2.42
N ILE A 136 11.46 11.70 1.98
CA ILE A 136 10.12 11.64 2.59
C ILE A 136 10.03 10.70 3.80
N ASN A 137 11.17 10.19 4.31
CA ASN A 137 11.26 9.24 5.42
C ASN A 137 10.46 7.93 5.19
N ARG A 138 10.33 7.48 3.94
CA ARG A 138 9.80 6.17 3.59
C ARG A 138 10.82 5.07 3.88
N SER A 139 12.11 5.40 3.73
CA SER A 139 13.22 4.52 4.03
C SER A 139 14.24 5.22 4.92
N ASP A 140 14.81 4.47 5.86
CA ASP A 140 15.84 4.96 6.78
C ASP A 140 17.20 5.05 6.09
N ILE A 141 17.42 4.20 5.07
CA ILE A 141 18.67 4.14 4.30
C ILE A 141 18.36 4.00 2.81
N GLY A 142 19.11 4.77 2.00
CA GLY A 142 19.17 4.62 0.55
C GLY A 142 20.50 4.01 0.12
N VAL A 143 20.47 2.94 -0.68
CA VAL A 143 21.66 2.30 -1.24
C VAL A 143 21.77 2.64 -2.73
N LEU A 144 22.81 3.37 -3.08
CA LEU A 144 23.08 3.85 -4.42
C LEU A 144 24.47 3.40 -4.87
N PHE A 145 24.58 3.08 -6.14
CA PHE A 145 25.88 2.81 -6.78
C PHE A 145 26.27 4.02 -7.63
N PHE A 146 27.47 4.52 -7.38
CA PHE A 146 28.01 5.65 -8.13
C PHE A 146 29.17 5.20 -9.01
N THR A 147 29.16 5.68 -10.24
CA THR A 147 30.39 5.81 -11.03
C THR A 147 31.10 7.09 -10.61
N SER A 148 32.41 7.19 -10.86
CA SER A 148 33.22 8.39 -10.55
C SER A 148 32.57 9.70 -11.06
N ASP A 149 31.87 9.65 -12.18
CA ASP A 149 31.22 10.80 -12.81
C ASP A 149 29.89 11.20 -12.16
N SER A 150 29.17 10.23 -11.59
CA SER A 150 27.89 10.48 -10.89
C SER A 150 28.08 11.12 -9.53
N ARG A 151 29.19 10.86 -8.86
CA ARG A 151 29.49 11.40 -7.52
C ARG A 151 29.62 12.92 -7.50
N SER A 152 30.10 13.52 -8.58
CA SER A 152 30.23 14.98 -8.69
C SER A 152 28.89 15.69 -8.91
N ALA A 153 27.85 15.02 -9.40
CA ALA A 153 26.52 15.61 -9.61
C ALA A 153 25.69 15.71 -8.30
N ILE A 154 25.89 14.78 -7.38
CA ILE A 154 25.11 14.72 -6.12
C ILE A 154 25.70 15.62 -5.05
N ILE A 155 27.01 15.87 -5.04
CA ILE A 155 27.65 16.81 -4.10
C ILE A 155 27.28 18.28 -4.40
N LYS A 156 26.63 18.54 -5.54
CA LYS A 156 26.21 19.89 -5.96
C LYS A 156 24.72 20.19 -5.79
N ALA A 157 23.92 19.22 -5.38
CA ALA A 157 22.51 19.40 -5.03
C ALA A 157 22.36 19.65 -3.52
#